data_078ae852c8042c85d5afd965d79bd478
#
_entry.id   078ae852c8042c85d5afd965d79bd478
#
_cell.length_a   1.000
_cell.length_b   1.000
_cell.length_c   1.000
_cell.angle_alpha   90.00
_cell.angle_beta   90.00
_cell.angle_gamma   90.00
#
_symmetry.space_group_name_H-M   'P 1'
#
loop_
_entity.id
_entity.type
_entity.pdbx_description
1 polymer ?
#
loop_
_entity_poly.entity_id
_entity_poly.type
_entity_poly.pdbx_seq_one_letter_code
_entity_poly.pdbx_strand_id
1 'polypeptide(L)'
;MGLIYGDRRLRLVLIYDKNSQCDRITLIREHLPDRNTPERPSLTLDDLLGKWEGEAITIASDWLEPEVMPTITEWRQDGDRVIMSLQMQTLRGAQTITSIARLDPNNPQILHFDQDNLPIQTLFLPDGASLTCPIAIANRQPFRLSLSWLLEPKLHQRMIRTYDAKGEWTSLTLVTERKVG
;
A
#
# COMPACT_ATOMS: atom_id res chain seq x y z
N MET A 1 -5.07 -10.09 2.28
CA MET A 1 -3.62 -9.76 2.31
C MET A 1 -3.13 -9.88 3.75
N GLY A 2 -1.82 -10.10 3.99
CA GLY A 2 -1.30 -10.16 5.36
C GLY A 2 0.20 -9.93 5.43
N LEU A 3 0.63 -9.22 6.47
CA LEU A 3 2.03 -8.91 6.79
C LEU A 3 2.37 -9.48 8.15
N ILE A 4 3.62 -9.88 8.35
CA ILE A 4 4.13 -10.41 9.62
C ILE A 4 5.39 -9.63 9.99
N TYR A 5 5.46 -9.23 11.26
CA TYR A 5 6.64 -8.59 11.81
C TYR A 5 6.81 -8.95 13.30
N GLY A 6 7.93 -9.59 13.63
CA GLY A 6 8.19 -10.06 14.97
C GLY A 6 7.13 -11.04 15.46
N ASP A 7 6.48 -10.71 16.56
CA ASP A 7 5.42 -11.48 17.20
C ASP A 7 4.00 -11.09 16.72
N ARG A 8 3.90 -10.20 15.73
CA ARG A 8 2.65 -9.61 15.25
C ARG A 8 2.34 -9.99 13.82
N ARG A 9 1.05 -10.11 13.53
CA ARG A 9 0.52 -10.34 12.19
C ARG A 9 -0.65 -9.39 11.93
N LEU A 10 -0.60 -8.71 10.80
CA LEU A 10 -1.66 -7.87 10.29
C LEU A 10 -2.28 -8.52 9.08
N ARG A 11 -3.59 -8.72 9.10
CA ARG A 11 -4.34 -9.22 7.93
C ARG A 11 -5.44 -8.24 7.56
N LEU A 12 -5.72 -8.17 6.26
CA LEU A 12 -6.78 -7.34 5.73
C LEU A 12 -7.65 -8.17 4.77
N VAL A 13 -8.96 -8.11 5.02
CA VAL A 13 -10.00 -8.64 4.13
C VAL A 13 -10.76 -7.46 3.56
N LEU A 14 -10.87 -7.43 2.25
CA LEU A 14 -11.60 -6.41 1.49
C LEU A 14 -12.71 -7.10 0.71
N ILE A 15 -13.92 -6.60 0.83
CA ILE A 15 -15.11 -7.11 0.16
C ILE A 15 -15.68 -6.02 -0.73
N TYR A 16 -15.94 -6.37 -1.98
CA TYR A 16 -16.69 -5.55 -2.92
C TYR A 16 -18.10 -6.12 -3.05
N ASP A 17 -19.08 -5.26 -3.18
CA ASP A 17 -20.48 -5.65 -3.35
C ASP A 17 -20.76 -6.13 -4.79
N LYS A 18 -22.02 -6.49 -5.06
CA LYS A 18 -22.47 -6.92 -6.40
C LYS A 18 -22.35 -5.86 -7.49
N ASN A 19 -22.19 -4.59 -7.12
CA ASN A 19 -21.95 -3.47 -8.03
C ASN A 19 -20.46 -3.14 -8.14
N SER A 20 -19.59 -4.00 -7.59
CA SER A 20 -18.13 -3.81 -7.53
C SER A 20 -17.68 -2.59 -6.74
N GLN A 21 -18.53 -2.08 -5.84
CA GLN A 21 -18.18 -1.02 -4.89
C GLN A 21 -17.50 -1.63 -3.65
N CYS A 22 -16.50 -0.94 -3.11
CA CYS A 22 -15.89 -1.34 -1.84
C CYS A 22 -16.94 -1.25 -0.72
N ASP A 23 -17.37 -2.40 -0.22
CA ASP A 23 -18.45 -2.52 0.78
C ASP A 23 -17.88 -2.63 2.19
N ARG A 24 -16.90 -3.47 2.40
CA ARG A 24 -16.37 -3.75 3.74
C ARG A 24 -14.87 -3.98 3.75
N ILE A 25 -14.24 -3.43 4.78
CA ILE A 25 -12.84 -3.64 5.11
C ILE A 25 -12.77 -4.21 6.53
N THR A 26 -12.09 -5.34 6.69
CA THR A 26 -11.82 -5.94 7.99
C THR A 26 -10.33 -6.01 8.22
N LEU A 27 -9.83 -5.27 9.21
CA LEU A 27 -8.45 -5.33 9.68
C LEU A 27 -8.37 -6.31 10.85
N ILE A 28 -7.57 -7.35 10.72
CA ILE A 28 -7.35 -8.38 11.74
C ILE A 28 -5.93 -8.21 12.25
N ARG A 29 -5.81 -7.95 13.54
CA ARG A 29 -4.54 -7.76 14.26
C ARG A 29 -4.35 -8.94 15.20
N GLU A 30 -3.26 -9.65 15.02
CA GLU A 30 -2.93 -10.86 15.78
C GLU A 30 -1.52 -10.70 16.39
N HIS A 31 -1.32 -11.28 17.55
CA HIS A 31 -0.01 -11.38 18.21
C HIS A 31 0.16 -12.77 18.81
N LEU A 32 1.41 -13.18 19.03
CA LEU A 32 1.69 -14.44 19.72
C LEU A 32 1.20 -14.36 21.17
N PRO A 33 0.73 -15.49 21.74
CA PRO A 33 0.43 -15.56 23.17
C PRO A 33 1.63 -15.10 24.02
N ASP A 34 1.32 -14.49 25.16
CA ASP A 34 2.33 -14.02 26.14
C ASP A 34 3.29 -12.92 25.65
N ARG A 35 3.03 -12.34 24.48
CA ARG A 35 3.69 -11.16 23.95
C ARG A 35 2.73 -9.98 24.00
N ASN A 36 3.17 -8.87 24.54
CA ASN A 36 2.36 -7.65 24.67
C ASN A 36 3.03 -6.48 23.97
N THR A 37 3.37 -6.68 22.68
CA THR A 37 3.85 -5.58 21.85
C THR A 37 2.71 -4.59 21.64
N PRO A 38 2.83 -3.33 22.10
CA PRO A 38 1.75 -2.37 21.99
C PRO A 38 1.42 -2.07 20.52
N GLU A 39 0.13 -1.89 20.27
CA GLU A 39 -0.33 -1.42 18.98
C GLU A 39 0.10 0.02 18.74
N ARG A 40 0.37 0.35 17.49
CA ARG A 40 0.65 1.72 17.08
C ARG A 40 -0.65 2.52 16.96
N PRO A 41 -0.59 3.86 17.05
CA PRO A 41 -1.72 4.71 16.69
C PRO A 41 -2.12 4.50 15.22
N SER A 42 -3.24 5.06 14.82
CA SER A 42 -3.61 5.12 13.39
C SER A 42 -2.52 5.82 12.60
N LEU A 43 -2.25 5.29 11.40
CA LEU A 43 -1.31 5.92 10.47
C LEU A 43 -1.80 7.32 10.09
N THR A 44 -0.89 8.23 9.91
CA THR A 44 -1.15 9.59 9.42
C THR A 44 -0.31 9.89 8.19
N LEU A 45 -0.63 10.96 7.47
CA LEU A 45 0.19 11.42 6.35
C LEU A 45 1.61 11.79 6.82
N ASP A 46 1.73 12.45 7.97
CA ASP A 46 3.01 12.90 8.53
C ASP A 46 3.99 11.74 8.78
N ASP A 47 3.48 10.57 9.13
CA ASP A 47 4.29 9.36 9.30
C ASP A 47 4.97 8.95 7.98
N LEU A 48 4.30 9.19 6.84
CA LEU A 48 4.78 8.82 5.51
C LEU A 48 5.69 9.87 4.88
N LEU A 49 5.52 11.17 5.20
CA LEU A 49 6.29 12.25 4.57
C LEU A 49 7.80 12.01 4.69
N GLY A 50 8.51 12.35 3.61
CA GLY A 50 9.96 12.21 3.48
C GLY A 50 10.36 11.11 2.51
N LYS A 51 11.65 10.78 2.54
CA LYS A 51 12.29 9.81 1.63
C LYS A 51 12.46 8.46 2.32
N TRP A 52 12.17 7.39 1.58
CA TRP A 52 12.26 6.00 2.00
C TRP A 52 13.09 5.24 0.99
N GLU A 53 14.04 4.43 1.45
CA GLU A 53 14.86 3.58 0.60
C GLU A 53 14.73 2.12 1.03
N GLY A 54 14.72 1.22 0.05
CA GLY A 54 14.56 -0.20 0.32
C GLY A 54 14.58 -1.06 -0.91
N GLU A 55 13.87 -2.16 -0.83
CA GLU A 55 13.75 -3.12 -1.91
C GLU A 55 12.32 -3.62 -2.10
N ALA A 56 12.01 -3.99 -3.33
CA ALA A 56 10.79 -4.69 -3.70
C ALA A 56 11.14 -6.10 -4.17
N ILE A 57 10.41 -7.10 -3.67
CA ILE A 57 10.47 -8.48 -4.12
C ILE A 57 9.14 -8.80 -4.79
N THR A 58 9.18 -9.12 -6.08
CA THR A 58 7.97 -9.42 -6.87
C THR A 58 7.95 -10.88 -7.29
N ILE A 59 6.83 -11.54 -7.04
CA ILE A 59 6.51 -12.89 -7.52
C ILE A 59 5.37 -12.76 -8.52
N ALA A 60 5.56 -13.24 -9.74
CA ALA A 60 4.51 -13.30 -10.75
C ALA A 60 3.67 -14.57 -10.66
N SER A 61 2.52 -14.61 -11.32
CA SER A 61 1.59 -15.75 -11.29
C SER A 61 2.11 -17.01 -11.99
N ASP A 62 3.16 -16.88 -12.79
CA ASP A 62 3.88 -18.00 -13.41
C ASP A 62 4.87 -18.71 -12.46
N TRP A 63 5.05 -18.16 -11.25
CA TRP A 63 5.94 -18.70 -10.22
C TRP A 63 7.40 -18.84 -10.63
N LEU A 64 7.87 -18.04 -11.59
CA LEU A 64 9.28 -17.91 -11.90
C LEU A 64 10.05 -17.28 -10.72
N GLU A 65 11.38 -17.20 -10.87
CA GLU A 65 12.23 -16.63 -9.82
C GLU A 65 11.76 -15.22 -9.42
N PRO A 66 11.72 -14.90 -8.12
CA PRO A 66 11.34 -13.59 -7.64
C PRO A 66 12.27 -12.50 -8.21
N GLU A 67 11.70 -11.43 -8.72
CA GLU A 67 12.45 -10.26 -9.12
C GLU A 67 12.69 -9.35 -7.90
N VAL A 68 13.96 -9.02 -7.62
CA VAL A 68 14.36 -8.12 -6.54
C VAL A 68 14.84 -6.81 -7.14
N MET A 69 14.27 -5.69 -6.68
CA MET A 69 14.56 -4.36 -7.20
C MET A 69 14.77 -3.37 -6.07
N PRO A 70 15.85 -2.56 -6.07
CA PRO A 70 15.95 -1.42 -5.18
C PRO A 70 14.86 -0.38 -5.47
N THR A 71 14.35 0.24 -4.41
CA THR A 71 13.30 1.25 -4.48
C THR A 71 13.68 2.51 -3.72
N ILE A 72 13.21 3.64 -4.23
CA ILE A 72 13.20 4.92 -3.52
C ILE A 72 11.79 5.47 -3.61
N THR A 73 11.13 5.63 -2.47
CA THR A 73 9.82 6.26 -2.37
C THR A 73 9.95 7.61 -1.69
N GLU A 74 9.37 8.64 -2.26
CA GLU A 74 9.33 9.97 -1.66
C GLU A 74 7.88 10.47 -1.54
N TRP A 75 7.52 10.91 -0.36
CA TRP A 75 6.23 11.52 -0.06
C TRP A 75 6.44 13.00 0.28
N ARG A 76 5.76 13.88 -0.43
CA ARG A 76 5.78 15.32 -0.20
C ARG A 76 4.37 15.88 -0.16
N GLN A 77 4.18 16.88 0.68
CA GLN A 77 2.96 17.68 0.68
C GLN A 77 3.26 19.05 0.08
N ASP A 78 2.41 19.50 -0.84
CA ASP A 78 2.47 20.79 -1.50
C ASP A 78 1.05 21.40 -1.47
N GLY A 79 0.80 22.24 -0.48
CA GLY A 79 -0.53 22.78 -0.19
C GLY A 79 -1.53 21.66 0.15
N ASP A 80 -2.58 21.53 -0.65
CA ASP A 80 -3.61 20.49 -0.55
C ASP A 80 -3.24 19.16 -1.25
N ARG A 81 -2.12 19.16 -1.99
CA ARG A 81 -1.67 18.01 -2.77
C ARG A 81 -0.66 17.18 -1.99
N VAL A 82 -0.80 15.88 -2.11
CA VAL A 82 0.16 14.89 -1.65
C VAL A 82 0.76 14.23 -2.88
N ILE A 83 2.08 14.35 -3.03
CA ILE A 83 2.81 13.80 -4.17
C ILE A 83 3.62 12.61 -3.68
N MET A 84 3.39 11.46 -4.26
CA MET A 84 4.17 10.25 -4.03
C MET A 84 4.95 9.92 -5.30
N SER A 85 6.26 9.80 -5.18
CA SER A 85 7.17 9.37 -6.24
C SER A 85 7.81 8.05 -5.86
N LEU A 86 7.72 7.05 -6.73
CA LEU A 86 8.37 5.76 -6.56
C LEU A 86 9.36 5.56 -7.71
N GLN A 87 10.64 5.43 -7.37
CA GLN A 87 11.70 5.07 -8.31
C GLN A 87 12.06 3.59 -8.10
N MET A 88 12.20 2.86 -9.19
CA MET A 88 12.60 1.44 -9.20
C MET A 88 13.68 1.23 -10.25
N GLN A 89 14.68 0.44 -9.92
CA GLN A 89 15.69 -0.01 -10.88
C GLN A 89 15.29 -1.39 -11.40
N THR A 90 14.74 -1.45 -12.61
CA THR A 90 14.35 -2.71 -13.26
C THR A 90 15.44 -3.17 -14.23
N LEU A 91 15.33 -4.41 -14.71
CA LEU A 91 16.20 -4.94 -15.78
C LEU A 91 16.11 -4.11 -17.08
N ARG A 92 15.02 -3.36 -17.27
CA ARG A 92 14.79 -2.48 -18.42
C ARG A 92 15.27 -1.05 -18.21
N GLY A 93 15.88 -0.74 -17.06
CA GLY A 93 16.33 0.58 -16.64
C GLY A 93 15.54 1.20 -15.48
N ALA A 94 15.91 2.41 -15.12
CA ALA A 94 15.23 3.15 -14.06
C ALA A 94 13.81 3.56 -14.50
N GLN A 95 12.84 3.33 -13.64
CA GLN A 95 11.47 3.76 -13.83
C GLN A 95 11.05 4.65 -12.66
N THR A 96 10.30 5.71 -12.95
CA THR A 96 9.71 6.59 -11.94
C THR A 96 8.20 6.65 -12.15
N ILE A 97 7.46 6.36 -11.09
CA ILE A 97 6.00 6.50 -11.05
C ILE A 97 5.68 7.64 -10.10
N THR A 98 4.94 8.64 -10.57
CA THR A 98 4.46 9.74 -9.73
C THR A 98 2.95 9.65 -9.63
N SER A 99 2.44 9.74 -8.42
CA SER A 99 1.02 9.79 -8.11
C SER A 99 0.71 11.05 -7.31
N ILE A 100 -0.40 11.69 -7.63
CA ILE A 100 -0.88 12.88 -6.94
C ILE A 100 -2.19 12.52 -6.25
N ALA A 101 -2.31 12.91 -5.00
CA ALA A 101 -3.51 12.69 -4.20
C ALA A 101 -3.89 13.97 -3.43
N ARG A 102 -5.10 14.00 -2.89
CA ARG A 102 -5.57 15.02 -1.94
C ARG A 102 -6.17 14.35 -0.72
N LEU A 103 -5.97 14.97 0.45
CA LEU A 103 -6.70 14.58 1.64
C LEU A 103 -8.19 14.89 1.44
N ASP A 104 -9.04 13.97 1.88
CA ASP A 104 -10.47 14.23 1.94
C ASP A 104 -10.74 15.38 2.93
N PRO A 105 -11.46 16.45 2.52
CA PRO A 105 -11.67 17.61 3.37
C PRO A 105 -12.52 17.31 4.62
N ASN A 106 -13.30 16.23 4.60
CA ASN A 106 -14.16 15.83 5.71
C ASN A 106 -13.57 14.70 6.55
N ASN A 107 -12.56 14.01 6.03
CA ASN A 107 -11.93 12.88 6.70
C ASN A 107 -10.42 12.80 6.41
N PRO A 108 -9.54 13.32 7.26
CA PRO A 108 -8.09 13.32 7.04
C PRO A 108 -7.45 11.92 7.03
N GLN A 109 -8.24 10.88 7.29
CA GLN A 109 -7.78 9.48 7.15
C GLN A 109 -7.91 8.94 5.73
N ILE A 110 -8.37 9.74 4.77
CA ILE A 110 -8.57 9.32 3.38
C ILE A 110 -7.76 10.21 2.44
N LEU A 111 -6.97 9.58 1.57
CA LEU A 111 -6.35 10.20 0.41
C LEU A 111 -7.08 9.76 -0.85
N HIS A 112 -7.50 10.69 -1.68
CA HIS A 112 -8.05 10.44 -3.02
C HIS A 112 -6.99 10.72 -4.07
N PHE A 113 -6.71 9.75 -4.93
CA PHE A 113 -5.75 9.91 -6.02
C PHE A 113 -6.43 10.48 -7.26
N ASP A 114 -5.78 11.46 -7.88
CA ASP A 114 -6.18 12.06 -9.13
C ASP A 114 -5.85 11.09 -10.29
N GLN A 115 -6.76 10.17 -10.59
CA GLN A 115 -6.63 9.25 -11.72
C GLN A 115 -7.93 9.25 -12.52
N ASP A 116 -7.82 9.53 -13.83
CA ASP A 116 -8.96 9.77 -14.71
C ASP A 116 -9.89 8.57 -14.91
N ASN A 117 -9.37 7.34 -14.81
CA ASN A 117 -10.10 6.14 -15.23
C ASN A 117 -10.47 5.17 -14.10
N LEU A 118 -9.85 5.27 -12.95
CA LEU A 118 -10.10 4.40 -11.81
C LEU A 118 -9.88 5.19 -10.51
N PRO A 119 -10.95 5.64 -9.86
CA PRO A 119 -10.81 6.37 -8.59
C PRO A 119 -10.20 5.45 -7.53
N ILE A 120 -9.01 5.80 -7.08
CA ILE A 120 -8.24 5.10 -6.05
C ILE A 120 -8.24 5.93 -4.79
N GLN A 121 -8.32 5.26 -3.65
CA GLN A 121 -8.18 5.86 -2.35
C GLN A 121 -7.14 5.13 -1.51
N THR A 122 -6.49 5.86 -0.59
CA THR A 122 -5.76 5.27 0.53
C THR A 122 -6.49 5.61 1.81
N LEU A 123 -6.75 4.60 2.61
CA LEU A 123 -7.36 4.70 3.93
C LEU A 123 -6.27 4.50 4.98
N PHE A 124 -6.08 5.48 5.86
CA PHE A 124 -5.22 5.34 7.03
C PHE A 124 -5.98 4.60 8.13
N LEU A 125 -5.40 3.52 8.61
CA LEU A 125 -6.04 2.55 9.49
C LEU A 125 -5.32 2.50 10.85
N PRO A 126 -5.98 1.94 11.88
CA PRO A 126 -5.33 1.66 13.16
C PRO A 126 -4.05 0.85 13.02
N ASP A 127 -3.19 0.93 14.04
CA ASP A 127 -1.97 0.16 14.17
C ASP A 127 -0.91 0.48 13.09
N GLY A 128 -0.84 1.72 12.63
CA GLY A 128 0.13 2.14 11.61
C GLY A 128 -0.14 1.52 10.23
N ALA A 129 -1.34 1.00 9.99
CA ALA A 129 -1.71 0.37 8.73
C ALA A 129 -2.29 1.36 7.73
N SER A 130 -2.23 1.02 6.43
CA SER A 130 -3.03 1.66 5.40
C SER A 130 -3.44 0.68 4.30
N LEU A 131 -4.57 0.99 3.67
CA LEU A 131 -5.09 0.26 2.52
C LEU A 131 -5.19 1.23 1.33
N THR A 132 -4.53 0.90 0.22
CA THR A 132 -4.78 1.57 -1.06
C THR A 132 -5.58 0.62 -1.96
N CYS A 133 -6.73 1.08 -2.42
CA CYS A 133 -7.63 0.29 -3.24
C CYS A 133 -8.48 1.17 -4.17
N PRO A 134 -9.02 0.63 -5.27
CA PRO A 134 -10.08 1.27 -6.02
C PRO A 134 -11.33 1.46 -5.14
N ILE A 135 -12.01 2.59 -5.30
CA ILE A 135 -13.33 2.81 -4.69
C ILE A 135 -14.34 1.83 -5.29
N ALA A 136 -14.21 1.60 -6.59
CA ALA A 136 -14.97 0.59 -7.32
C ALA A 136 -14.06 -0.14 -8.32
N ILE A 137 -14.28 -1.44 -8.49
CA ILE A 137 -13.59 -2.21 -9.54
C ILE A 137 -14.35 -2.04 -10.85
N ALA A 138 -13.73 -1.34 -11.78
CA ALA A 138 -14.30 -1.17 -13.12
C ALA A 138 -14.21 -2.48 -13.93
N ASN A 139 -15.28 -2.79 -14.67
CA ASN A 139 -15.31 -3.99 -15.50
C ASN A 139 -14.21 -3.95 -16.57
N ARG A 140 -13.48 -5.04 -16.69
CA ARG A 140 -12.38 -5.22 -17.66
C ARG A 140 -11.24 -4.20 -17.53
N GLN A 141 -10.98 -3.71 -16.31
CA GLN A 141 -9.81 -2.88 -16.04
C GLN A 141 -8.88 -3.57 -15.04
N PRO A 142 -7.57 -3.53 -15.26
CA PRO A 142 -6.62 -4.03 -14.27
C PRO A 142 -6.63 -3.10 -13.06
N PHE A 143 -6.41 -3.66 -11.88
CA PHE A 143 -6.34 -2.91 -10.63
C PHE A 143 -5.29 -3.46 -9.68
N ARG A 144 -4.98 -2.68 -8.65
CA ARG A 144 -4.06 -3.05 -7.58
C ARG A 144 -4.69 -2.84 -6.22
N LEU A 145 -4.32 -3.70 -5.30
CA LEU A 145 -4.61 -3.56 -3.87
C LEU A 145 -3.28 -3.48 -3.12
N SER A 146 -3.16 -2.56 -2.19
CA SER A 146 -1.94 -2.43 -1.39
C SER A 146 -2.29 -2.34 0.09
N LEU A 147 -1.76 -3.28 0.87
CA LEU A 147 -1.74 -3.21 2.34
C LEU A 147 -0.36 -2.72 2.76
N SER A 148 -0.32 -1.64 3.53
CA SER A 148 0.92 -1.12 4.10
C SER A 148 0.88 -1.18 5.62
N TRP A 149 2.05 -1.30 6.23
CA TRP A 149 2.21 -1.33 7.68
C TRP A 149 3.50 -0.60 8.09
N LEU A 150 3.37 0.46 8.87
CA LEU A 150 4.47 1.14 9.52
C LEU A 150 4.88 0.33 10.76
N LEU A 151 5.88 -0.51 10.62
CA LEU A 151 6.35 -1.46 11.64
C LEU A 151 7.04 -0.75 12.80
N GLU A 152 7.85 0.25 12.46
CA GLU A 152 8.60 1.14 13.36
C GLU A 152 8.54 2.57 12.80
N PRO A 153 8.90 3.62 13.55
CA PRO A 153 8.87 4.99 13.05
C PRO A 153 9.64 5.23 11.76
N LYS A 154 10.60 4.35 11.46
CA LYS A 154 11.46 4.42 10.27
C LYS A 154 11.48 3.12 9.46
N LEU A 155 10.56 2.19 9.69
CA LEU A 155 10.48 0.93 8.96
C LEU A 155 9.05 0.71 8.46
N HIS A 156 8.90 0.58 7.16
CA HIS A 156 7.63 0.43 6.48
C HIS A 156 7.65 -0.81 5.58
N GLN A 157 6.58 -1.60 5.64
CA GLN A 157 6.33 -2.68 4.69
C GLN A 157 5.05 -2.42 3.91
N ARG A 158 5.05 -2.86 2.65
CA ARG A 158 3.90 -2.74 1.77
C ARG A 158 3.78 -3.99 0.91
N MET A 159 2.61 -4.62 0.96
CA MET A 159 2.25 -5.73 0.09
C MET A 159 1.32 -5.23 -1.00
N ILE A 160 1.70 -5.39 -2.26
CA ILE A 160 0.93 -4.98 -3.43
C ILE A 160 0.50 -6.24 -4.17
N ARG A 161 -0.79 -6.36 -4.44
CA ARG A 161 -1.36 -7.42 -5.25
C ARG A 161 -1.94 -6.80 -6.53
N THR A 162 -1.50 -7.30 -7.68
CA THR A 162 -1.92 -6.82 -9.00
C THR A 162 -2.86 -7.83 -9.64
N TYR A 163 -3.90 -7.31 -10.28
CA TYR A 163 -4.91 -8.07 -11.02
C TYR A 163 -5.02 -7.54 -12.45
N ASP A 164 -5.23 -8.44 -13.38
CA ASP A 164 -5.47 -8.09 -14.78
C ASP A 164 -6.92 -7.63 -15.03
N ALA A 165 -7.23 -7.36 -16.29
CA ALA A 165 -8.56 -6.93 -16.73
C ALA A 165 -9.65 -8.00 -16.60
N LYS A 166 -9.29 -9.27 -16.32
CA LYS A 166 -10.23 -10.36 -16.03
C LYS A 166 -10.44 -10.56 -14.53
N GLY A 167 -9.67 -9.83 -13.70
CA GLY A 167 -9.66 -10.00 -12.25
C GLY A 167 -8.79 -11.18 -11.81
N GLU A 168 -7.94 -11.71 -12.69
CA GLU A 168 -6.98 -12.75 -12.35
C GLU A 168 -5.74 -12.14 -11.70
N TRP A 169 -5.23 -12.80 -10.67
CA TRP A 169 -4.02 -12.37 -9.99
C TRP A 169 -2.80 -12.54 -10.90
N THR A 170 -2.00 -11.48 -11.05
CA THR A 170 -0.82 -11.46 -11.93
C THR A 170 0.50 -11.35 -11.17
N SER A 171 0.54 -10.62 -10.06
CA SER A 171 1.75 -10.51 -9.26
C SER A 171 1.47 -10.14 -7.80
N LEU A 172 2.41 -10.52 -6.94
CA LEU A 172 2.53 -10.10 -5.56
C LEU A 172 3.89 -9.44 -5.36
N THR A 173 3.89 -8.20 -4.88
CA THR A 173 5.12 -7.47 -4.55
C THR A 173 5.15 -7.17 -3.07
N LEU A 174 6.24 -7.52 -2.39
CA LEU A 174 6.56 -7.08 -1.03
C LEU A 174 7.64 -6.02 -1.12
N VAL A 175 7.34 -4.84 -0.60
CA VAL A 175 8.28 -3.71 -0.48
C VAL A 175 8.64 -3.54 0.98
N THR A 176 9.92 -3.43 1.30
CA THR A 176 10.42 -3.12 2.64
C THR A 176 11.34 -1.91 2.54
N GLU A 177 10.99 -0.84 3.23
CA GLU A 177 11.65 0.47 3.12
C GLU A 177 12.01 1.04 4.49
N ARG A 178 13.13 1.75 4.56
CA ARG A 178 13.55 2.53 5.73
C ARG A 178 13.56 4.01 5.41
N LYS A 179 13.06 4.82 6.34
CA LYS A 179 13.09 6.29 6.23
C LYS A 179 14.52 6.78 6.32
N VAL A 180 14.93 7.61 5.37
CA VAL A 180 16.25 8.23 5.29
C VAL A 180 16.14 9.73 5.50
N GLY A 181 17.01 10.27 6.35
CA GLY A 181 17.02 11.70 6.70
C GLY A 181 16.43 11.99 8.07
#